data_084a0089691a552b81b26748e07934a0
#
_entry.id   084a0089691a552b81b26748e07934a0
#
_cell.length_a   1.000
_cell.length_b   1.000
_cell.length_c   1.000
_cell.angle_alpha   90.00
_cell.angle_beta   90.00
_cell.angle_gamma   90.00
#
_symmetry.space_group_name_H-M   'P 1'
#
loop_
_entity.id
_entity.type
_entity.pdbx_description
1 polymer ?
#
loop_
_entity_poly.entity_id
_entity_poly.type
_entity_poly.pdbx_seq_one_letter_code
_entity_poly.pdbx_strand_id
1 'polypeptide(L)'
;MSVRLSAPIGILDEHPEWSARLIAEVEHPRLPFEKIDHSNHAFDPRDRIARYSVIVNRTSPSSHRRGHGGVLFYAEALLAHWEALGIPVINPVHAYRFEKSKALQIGLFERLGLNYPRTVVVNHRDQVLKASGELRFPLLVKPNIGGSGALIERFDSRADLEARAAALDFGPDGTVLVQEFVDSEGGAIVRVEVLDDRYLYAIRIVRPESNFNLCPADIC
;
A
#
# COMPACT_ATOMS: atom_id res chain seq x y z
N MET A 1 -16.64 30.74 -4.98
CA MET A 1 -15.32 31.37 -4.71
C MET A 1 -14.30 30.64 -5.55
N SER A 2 -13.61 31.34 -6.46
CA SER A 2 -12.52 30.74 -7.25
C SER A 2 -11.29 30.64 -6.39
N VAL A 3 -10.84 29.43 -6.07
CA VAL A 3 -9.56 29.18 -5.37
C VAL A 3 -8.45 29.49 -6.38
N ARG A 4 -7.65 30.52 -6.12
CA ARG A 4 -6.40 30.78 -6.88
C ARG A 4 -5.26 30.13 -6.13
N LEU A 5 -4.64 29.13 -6.73
CA LEU A 5 -3.40 28.54 -6.24
C LEU A 5 -2.21 29.39 -6.68
N SER A 6 -1.24 29.58 -5.79
CA SER A 6 0.00 30.32 -6.08
C SER A 6 0.99 29.50 -6.90
N ALA A 7 0.86 28.16 -6.89
CA ALA A 7 1.67 27.19 -7.61
C ALA A 7 0.79 26.00 -8.00
N PRO A 8 1.20 25.17 -8.97
CA PRO A 8 0.42 24.02 -9.40
C PRO A 8 0.29 22.95 -8.30
N ILE A 9 -0.71 22.07 -8.45
CA ILE A 9 -0.83 20.83 -7.70
C ILE A 9 0.11 19.81 -8.34
N GLY A 10 1.00 19.21 -7.57
CA GLY A 10 1.79 18.06 -8.04
C GLY A 10 1.03 16.76 -7.80
N ILE A 11 0.83 15.95 -8.85
CA ILE A 11 0.22 14.63 -8.76
C ILE A 11 1.31 13.59 -9.00
N LEU A 12 1.78 12.96 -7.93
CA LEU A 12 2.80 11.92 -7.98
C LEU A 12 2.16 10.59 -8.33
N ASP A 13 2.36 10.12 -9.56
CA ASP A 13 1.67 8.95 -10.10
C ASP A 13 2.52 8.21 -11.13
N GLU A 14 2.64 6.89 -10.98
CA GLU A 14 3.33 6.02 -11.95
C GLU A 14 2.35 5.09 -12.70
N HIS A 15 1.09 5.05 -12.27
CA HIS A 15 0.10 4.19 -12.88
C HIS A 15 -0.61 4.91 -14.03
N PRO A 16 -0.81 4.25 -15.20
CA PRO A 16 -1.37 4.93 -16.37
C PRO A 16 -2.83 5.40 -16.20
N GLU A 17 -3.62 4.72 -15.36
CA GLU A 17 -5.07 4.90 -15.32
C GLU A 17 -5.63 5.33 -13.98
N TRP A 18 -4.97 5.01 -12.85
CA TRP A 18 -5.58 5.18 -11.52
C TRP A 18 -5.84 6.64 -11.13
N SER A 19 -5.09 7.55 -11.67
CA SER A 19 -5.28 8.98 -11.40
C SER A 19 -6.18 9.69 -12.41
N ALA A 20 -6.73 8.99 -13.41
CA ALA A 20 -7.52 9.62 -14.47
C ALA A 20 -8.73 10.39 -13.92
N ARG A 21 -9.48 9.84 -12.95
CA ARG A 21 -10.61 10.53 -12.31
C ARG A 21 -10.16 11.76 -11.53
N LEU A 22 -9.08 11.63 -10.74
CA LEU A 22 -8.52 12.75 -9.99
C LEU A 22 -8.09 13.87 -10.95
N ILE A 23 -7.43 13.53 -12.01
CA ILE A 23 -6.97 14.48 -13.03
C ILE A 23 -8.18 15.20 -13.66
N ALA A 24 -9.23 14.47 -14.05
CA ALA A 24 -10.44 15.06 -14.60
C ALA A 24 -11.13 16.04 -13.63
N GLU A 25 -11.16 15.73 -12.32
CA GLU A 25 -11.72 16.60 -11.29
C GLU A 25 -10.86 17.86 -11.03
N VAL A 26 -9.55 17.79 -11.26
CA VAL A 26 -8.65 18.94 -11.17
C VAL A 26 -8.75 19.81 -12.44
N GLU A 27 -8.89 19.20 -13.61
CA GLU A 27 -9.05 19.90 -14.90
C GLU A 27 -10.37 20.66 -15.01
N HIS A 28 -11.47 20.11 -14.48
CA HIS A 28 -12.79 20.71 -14.59
C HIS A 28 -12.85 22.15 -14.04
N PRO A 29 -12.36 22.45 -12.81
CA PRO A 29 -12.27 23.83 -12.30
C PRO A 29 -11.07 24.61 -12.85
N ARG A 30 -10.31 24.06 -13.79
CA ARG A 30 -9.08 24.63 -14.37
C ARG A 30 -8.03 24.98 -13.32
N LEU A 31 -7.85 24.12 -12.32
CA LEU A 31 -6.74 24.25 -11.39
C LEU A 31 -5.42 23.88 -12.08
N PRO A 32 -4.36 24.66 -11.89
CA PRO A 32 -3.07 24.31 -12.44
C PRO A 32 -2.53 23.06 -11.74
N PHE A 33 -2.13 22.04 -12.51
CA PHE A 33 -1.52 20.82 -11.98
C PHE A 33 -0.39 20.33 -12.88
N GLU A 34 0.46 19.48 -12.33
CA GLU A 34 1.51 18.76 -13.02
C GLU A 34 1.47 17.29 -12.61
N LYS A 35 1.44 16.39 -13.58
CA LYS A 35 1.60 14.95 -13.34
C LYS A 35 3.09 14.64 -13.28
N ILE A 36 3.54 14.06 -12.17
CA ILE A 36 4.93 13.72 -11.90
C ILE A 36 5.08 12.21 -11.99
N ASP A 37 5.68 11.74 -13.08
CA ASP A 37 6.05 10.34 -13.22
C ASP A 37 7.35 10.06 -12.47
N HIS A 38 7.22 9.51 -11.27
CA HIS A 38 8.37 9.20 -10.42
C HIS A 38 9.03 7.85 -10.73
N SER A 39 8.60 7.15 -11.77
CA SER A 39 9.35 6.01 -12.32
C SER A 39 10.58 6.47 -13.12
N ASN A 40 10.57 7.72 -13.58
CA ASN A 40 11.67 8.36 -14.30
C ASN A 40 11.84 9.82 -13.84
N HIS A 41 12.22 10.01 -12.58
CA HIS A 41 12.32 11.32 -11.95
C HIS A 41 13.63 11.48 -11.18
N ALA A 42 14.12 12.70 -11.07
CA ALA A 42 15.27 13.07 -10.25
C ALA A 42 14.98 14.34 -9.46
N PHE A 43 15.51 14.45 -8.25
CA PHE A 43 15.49 15.69 -7.47
C PHE A 43 16.87 15.97 -6.89
N ASP A 44 17.21 17.25 -6.77
CA ASP A 44 18.41 17.70 -6.06
C ASP A 44 18.02 18.06 -4.62
N PRO A 45 18.56 17.40 -3.58
CA PRO A 45 18.26 17.71 -2.18
C PRO A 45 18.67 19.14 -1.77
N ARG A 46 19.49 19.83 -2.58
CA ARG A 46 19.87 21.24 -2.37
C ARG A 46 18.83 22.22 -2.92
N ASP A 47 17.91 21.77 -3.79
CA ASP A 47 16.82 22.60 -4.28
C ASP A 47 15.87 22.93 -3.11
N ARG A 48 15.74 24.23 -2.82
CA ARG A 48 14.90 24.75 -1.72
C ARG A 48 13.64 25.43 -2.23
N ILE A 49 13.30 25.26 -3.50
CA ILE A 49 12.17 25.93 -4.11
C ILE A 49 10.91 25.07 -3.91
N ALA A 50 9.93 25.58 -3.20
CA ALA A 50 8.59 24.99 -3.11
C ALA A 50 7.81 25.26 -4.39
N ARG A 51 7.89 24.33 -5.36
CA ARG A 51 7.31 24.50 -6.71
C ARG A 51 5.83 24.18 -6.77
N TYR A 52 5.29 23.48 -5.76
CA TYR A 52 3.90 23.00 -5.72
C TYR A 52 3.15 23.62 -4.54
N SER A 53 1.86 23.86 -4.73
CA SER A 53 0.96 24.28 -3.65
C SER A 53 0.58 23.11 -2.73
N VAL A 54 0.51 21.90 -3.28
CA VAL A 54 0.25 20.64 -2.60
C VAL A 54 0.72 19.49 -3.49
N ILE A 55 1.16 18.40 -2.87
CA ILE A 55 1.44 17.14 -3.56
C ILE A 55 0.32 16.15 -3.24
N VAL A 56 -0.24 15.51 -4.27
CA VAL A 56 -1.13 14.37 -4.12
C VAL A 56 -0.35 13.10 -4.42
N ASN A 57 -0.07 12.33 -3.39
CA ASN A 57 0.64 11.07 -3.52
C ASN A 57 -0.30 9.95 -4.00
N ARG A 58 -0.03 9.43 -5.19
CA ARG A 58 -0.75 8.31 -5.80
C ARG A 58 0.15 7.09 -6.04
N THR A 59 1.33 7.04 -5.40
CA THR A 59 2.25 5.90 -5.49
C THR A 59 1.59 4.64 -4.96
N SER A 60 1.55 3.60 -5.78
CA SER A 60 0.95 2.32 -5.42
C SER A 60 1.96 1.34 -4.83
N PRO A 61 1.65 0.64 -3.71
CA PRO A 61 2.46 -0.48 -3.24
C PRO A 61 2.62 -1.62 -4.26
N SER A 62 1.80 -1.65 -5.30
CA SER A 62 1.87 -2.65 -6.39
C SER A 62 2.80 -2.26 -7.54
N SER A 63 3.46 -1.11 -7.51
CA SER A 63 4.34 -0.62 -8.59
C SER A 63 5.45 -1.62 -8.97
N HIS A 64 5.94 -2.41 -8.02
CA HIS A 64 6.93 -3.46 -8.28
C HIS A 64 6.44 -4.52 -9.27
N ARG A 65 5.14 -4.78 -9.36
CA ARG A 65 4.55 -5.73 -10.32
C ARG A 65 4.56 -5.19 -11.77
N ARG A 66 4.73 -3.88 -11.92
CA ARG A 66 4.87 -3.20 -13.22
C ARG A 66 6.32 -2.90 -13.58
N GLY A 67 7.27 -3.52 -12.86
CA GLY A 67 8.71 -3.30 -13.08
C GLY A 67 9.29 -2.09 -12.34
N HIS A 68 8.48 -1.35 -11.58
CA HIS A 68 8.85 -0.11 -10.92
C HIS A 68 9.14 -0.30 -9.41
N GLY A 69 9.82 -1.40 -9.02
CA GLY A 69 10.07 -1.71 -7.60
C GLY A 69 10.85 -0.64 -6.84
N GLY A 70 11.78 0.03 -7.49
CA GLY A 70 12.56 1.12 -6.90
C GLY A 70 11.73 2.36 -6.55
N VAL A 71 10.61 2.58 -7.23
CA VAL A 71 9.69 3.69 -7.03
C VAL A 71 9.16 3.76 -5.59
N LEU A 72 8.95 2.61 -4.97
CA LEU A 72 8.42 2.53 -3.59
C LEU A 72 9.32 3.21 -2.56
N PHE A 73 10.63 3.08 -2.74
CA PHE A 73 11.63 3.65 -1.85
C PHE A 73 12.01 5.08 -2.26
N TYR A 74 12.07 5.33 -3.57
CA TYR A 74 12.31 6.66 -4.12
C TYR A 74 11.21 7.65 -3.73
N ALA A 75 9.94 7.25 -3.86
CA ALA A 75 8.80 8.08 -3.48
C ALA A 75 8.85 8.51 -2.01
N GLU A 76 9.25 7.62 -1.10
CA GLU A 76 9.39 7.97 0.31
C GLU A 76 10.41 9.11 0.53
N ALA A 77 11.57 9.03 -0.13
CA ALA A 77 12.60 10.06 -0.05
C ALA A 77 12.12 11.39 -0.66
N LEU A 78 11.44 11.33 -1.81
CA LEU A 78 10.90 12.50 -2.51
C LEU A 78 9.80 13.20 -1.71
N LEU A 79 8.86 12.43 -1.15
CA LEU A 79 7.79 12.97 -0.30
C LEU A 79 8.38 13.64 0.96
N ALA A 80 9.35 13.00 1.60
CA ALA A 80 10.05 13.59 2.76
C ALA A 80 10.79 14.89 2.40
N HIS A 81 11.39 14.95 1.20
CA HIS A 81 12.03 16.17 0.72
C HIS A 81 11.00 17.31 0.55
N TRP A 82 9.86 17.05 -0.08
CA TRP A 82 8.82 18.06 -0.27
C TRP A 82 8.20 18.53 1.06
N GLU A 83 7.96 17.62 2.00
CA GLU A 83 7.49 17.99 3.34
C GLU A 83 8.50 18.87 4.08
N ALA A 84 9.81 18.58 3.92
CA ALA A 84 10.88 19.42 4.49
C ALA A 84 10.94 20.82 3.87
N LEU A 85 10.42 21.01 2.65
CA LEU A 85 10.24 22.32 2.01
C LEU A 85 8.94 23.02 2.45
N GLY A 86 8.15 22.41 3.33
CA GLY A 86 6.86 22.93 3.79
C GLY A 86 5.71 22.74 2.80
N ILE A 87 5.87 21.89 1.76
CA ILE A 87 4.81 21.58 0.82
C ILE A 87 3.86 20.56 1.48
N PRO A 88 2.56 20.84 1.58
CA PRO A 88 1.59 19.85 2.04
C PRO A 88 1.56 18.63 1.15
N VAL A 89 1.54 17.42 1.74
CA VAL A 89 1.46 16.15 1.02
C VAL A 89 0.21 15.39 1.44
N ILE A 90 -0.60 14.95 0.48
CA ILE A 90 -1.81 14.14 0.65
C ILE A 90 -1.59 12.81 -0.10
N ASN A 91 -1.50 11.67 0.53
CA ASN A 91 -1.30 11.39 1.95
C ASN A 91 0.18 11.58 2.30
N PRO A 92 0.50 12.08 3.52
CA PRO A 92 1.88 12.42 3.89
C PRO A 92 2.79 11.20 4.00
N VAL A 93 4.11 11.45 4.07
CA VAL A 93 5.12 10.38 4.06
C VAL A 93 4.92 9.35 5.17
N HIS A 94 4.49 9.77 6.35
CA HIS A 94 4.23 8.84 7.45
C HIS A 94 3.03 7.91 7.15
N ALA A 95 1.96 8.40 6.53
CA ALA A 95 0.84 7.58 6.09
C ALA A 95 1.26 6.61 4.97
N TYR A 96 2.07 7.08 4.03
CA TYR A 96 2.61 6.25 2.95
C TYR A 96 3.47 5.08 3.47
N ARG A 97 4.24 5.28 4.54
CA ARG A 97 4.99 4.20 5.21
C ARG A 97 4.07 3.09 5.71
N PHE A 98 2.96 3.45 6.33
CA PHE A 98 1.96 2.46 6.76
C PHE A 98 1.23 1.82 5.59
N GLU A 99 0.88 2.59 4.56
CA GLU A 99 0.20 2.06 3.38
C GLU A 99 1.01 0.94 2.72
N LYS A 100 2.30 1.14 2.53
CA LYS A 100 3.14 0.16 1.84
C LYS A 100 3.59 -1.02 2.69
N SER A 101 3.53 -0.97 4.03
CA SER A 101 4.07 -1.99 4.93
C SER A 101 3.01 -2.62 5.84
N LYS A 102 2.66 -3.88 5.56
CA LYS A 102 1.77 -4.67 6.42
C LYS A 102 2.35 -4.89 7.82
N ALA A 103 3.67 -5.03 7.93
CA ALA A 103 4.35 -5.17 9.22
C ALA A 103 4.14 -3.92 10.10
N LEU A 104 4.25 -2.72 9.52
CA LEU A 104 3.95 -1.49 10.24
C LEU A 104 2.47 -1.39 10.62
N GLN A 105 1.55 -1.83 9.75
CA GLN A 105 0.12 -1.88 10.04
C GLN A 105 -0.18 -2.78 11.25
N ILE A 106 0.38 -3.99 11.29
CA ILE A 106 0.21 -4.91 12.42
C ILE A 106 0.76 -4.29 13.71
N GLY A 107 1.95 -3.69 13.67
CA GLY A 107 2.52 -2.98 14.82
C GLY A 107 1.69 -1.78 15.28
N LEU A 108 0.98 -1.12 14.34
CA LEU A 108 0.04 -0.05 14.67
C LEU A 108 -1.22 -0.60 15.36
N PHE A 109 -1.80 -1.69 14.83
CA PHE A 109 -2.97 -2.34 15.44
C PHE A 109 -2.68 -2.77 16.87
N GLU A 110 -1.52 -3.39 17.12
CA GLU A 110 -1.08 -3.77 18.47
C GLU A 110 -1.04 -2.56 19.42
N ARG A 111 -0.37 -1.46 18.99
CA ARG A 111 -0.27 -0.25 19.80
C ARG A 111 -1.62 0.42 20.09
N LEU A 112 -2.58 0.28 19.19
CA LEU A 112 -3.93 0.82 19.35
C LEU A 112 -4.88 -0.12 20.07
N GLY A 113 -4.45 -1.33 20.46
CA GLY A 113 -5.29 -2.35 21.07
C GLY A 113 -6.40 -2.87 20.16
N LEU A 114 -6.19 -2.83 18.84
CA LEU A 114 -7.15 -3.32 17.85
C LEU A 114 -6.97 -4.82 17.61
N ASN A 115 -8.06 -5.51 17.38
CA ASN A 115 -8.01 -6.93 17.03
C ASN A 115 -7.44 -7.12 15.62
N TYR A 116 -6.52 -8.06 15.48
CA TYR A 116 -5.96 -8.49 14.20
C TYR A 116 -5.57 -9.97 14.27
N PRO A 117 -5.47 -10.69 13.13
CA PRO A 117 -5.03 -12.08 13.12
C PRO A 117 -3.60 -12.20 13.64
N ARG A 118 -3.33 -13.18 14.52
CA ARG A 118 -1.98 -13.39 15.06
C ARG A 118 -0.98 -13.52 13.92
N THR A 119 0.12 -12.80 14.01
CA THR A 119 1.06 -12.57 12.90
C THR A 119 2.50 -12.59 13.42
N VAL A 120 3.38 -13.26 12.68
CA VAL A 120 4.84 -13.18 12.85
C VAL A 120 5.44 -12.61 11.57
N VAL A 121 6.28 -11.59 11.70
CA VAL A 121 7.00 -10.98 10.58
C VAL A 121 8.37 -11.60 10.48
N VAL A 122 8.75 -12.07 9.29
CA VAL A 122 10.04 -12.72 9.05
C VAL A 122 10.70 -12.17 7.76
N ASN A 123 12.03 -12.14 7.76
CA ASN A 123 12.83 -11.66 6.62
C ASN A 123 13.78 -12.73 6.07
N HIS A 124 13.63 -13.96 6.50
CA HIS A 124 14.43 -15.09 6.01
C HIS A 124 13.57 -16.36 5.89
N ARG A 125 13.81 -17.16 4.85
CA ARG A 125 13.02 -18.37 4.54
C ARG A 125 13.01 -19.37 5.68
N ASP A 126 14.17 -19.57 6.35
CA ASP A 126 14.31 -20.52 7.44
C ASP A 126 13.45 -20.15 8.67
N GLN A 127 13.03 -18.90 8.78
CA GLN A 127 12.19 -18.43 9.88
C GLN A 127 10.70 -18.72 9.65
N VAL A 128 10.27 -18.97 8.40
CA VAL A 128 8.84 -19.19 8.08
C VAL A 128 8.30 -20.42 8.83
N LEU A 129 9.02 -21.54 8.75
CA LEU A 129 8.60 -22.78 9.43
C LEU A 129 8.69 -22.68 10.97
N LYS A 130 9.64 -21.91 11.47
CA LYS A 130 9.72 -21.64 12.91
C LYS A 130 8.54 -20.80 13.37
N ALA A 131 8.24 -19.71 12.66
CA ALA A 131 7.14 -18.83 12.95
C ALA A 131 5.78 -19.57 12.91
N SER A 132 5.60 -20.51 11.96
CA SER A 132 4.37 -21.30 11.86
C SER A 132 4.11 -22.20 13.06
N GLY A 133 5.15 -22.58 13.81
CA GLY A 133 5.03 -23.38 15.02
C GLY A 133 4.35 -22.67 16.20
N GLU A 134 4.25 -21.34 16.12
CA GLU A 134 3.61 -20.50 17.14
C GLU A 134 2.17 -20.09 16.77
N LEU A 135 1.71 -20.49 15.57
CA LEU A 135 0.46 -20.05 14.97
C LEU A 135 -0.47 -21.23 14.68
N ARG A 136 -1.77 -20.94 14.58
CA ARG A 136 -2.80 -21.93 14.25
C ARG A 136 -3.06 -21.96 12.75
N PHE A 137 -3.05 -23.16 12.17
CA PHE A 137 -3.48 -23.37 10.76
C PHE A 137 -5.02 -23.25 10.63
N PRO A 138 -5.52 -22.80 9.47
CA PRO A 138 -4.79 -22.41 8.27
C PRO A 138 -3.96 -21.12 8.43
N LEU A 139 -2.88 -21.02 7.68
CA LEU A 139 -2.01 -19.84 7.67
C LEU A 139 -2.02 -19.15 6.30
N LEU A 140 -1.78 -17.86 6.31
CA LEU A 140 -1.41 -17.09 5.13
C LEU A 140 0.06 -16.70 5.23
N VAL A 141 0.78 -16.85 4.12
CA VAL A 141 2.08 -16.20 3.93
C VAL A 141 1.90 -15.14 2.86
N LYS A 142 2.29 -13.92 3.18
CA LYS A 142 2.09 -12.77 2.29
C LYS A 142 3.27 -11.81 2.35
N PRO A 143 3.72 -11.26 1.20
CA PRO A 143 4.74 -10.22 1.19
C PRO A 143 4.32 -9.00 2.01
N ASN A 144 5.30 -8.39 2.67
CA ASN A 144 5.08 -7.16 3.44
C ASN A 144 4.61 -6.03 2.53
N ILE A 145 5.28 -5.83 1.40
CA ILE A 145 4.91 -4.83 0.40
C ILE A 145 4.10 -5.49 -0.72
N GLY A 146 2.98 -4.87 -1.10
CA GLY A 146 2.10 -5.32 -2.17
C GLY A 146 0.64 -5.01 -1.88
N GLY A 147 -0.21 -5.22 -2.87
CA GLY A 147 -1.64 -4.94 -2.83
C GLY A 147 -2.47 -6.02 -3.52
N SER A 148 -3.80 -5.84 -3.49
CA SER A 148 -4.78 -6.61 -4.27
C SER A 148 -4.77 -8.13 -4.03
N GLY A 149 -4.27 -8.59 -2.90
CA GLY A 149 -4.17 -10.02 -2.61
C GLY A 149 -3.07 -10.76 -3.37
N ALA A 150 -2.23 -10.05 -4.11
CA ALA A 150 -1.16 -10.64 -4.89
C ALA A 150 -0.13 -11.35 -4.00
N LEU A 151 0.33 -12.51 -4.47
CA LEU A 151 1.37 -13.31 -3.80
C LEU A 151 0.98 -13.76 -2.38
N ILE A 152 -0.29 -13.75 -2.05
CA ILE A 152 -0.78 -14.35 -0.81
C ILE A 152 -0.99 -15.84 -1.06
N GLU A 153 -0.30 -16.67 -0.28
CA GLU A 153 -0.45 -18.13 -0.32
C GLU A 153 -1.10 -18.60 1.00
N ARG A 154 -2.09 -19.49 0.87
CA ARG A 154 -2.75 -20.14 2.01
C ARG A 154 -2.19 -21.54 2.17
N PHE A 155 -1.99 -21.92 3.43
CA PHE A 155 -1.51 -23.24 3.84
C PHE A 155 -2.46 -23.82 4.89
N ASP A 156 -3.02 -24.97 4.59
CA ASP A 156 -3.97 -25.64 5.50
C ASP A 156 -3.24 -26.53 6.53
N SER A 157 -1.98 -26.91 6.23
CA SER A 157 -1.15 -27.71 7.12
C SER A 157 0.32 -27.27 7.12
N ARG A 158 1.06 -27.74 8.13
CA ARG A 158 2.51 -27.57 8.19
C ARG A 158 3.22 -28.27 7.02
N ALA A 159 2.75 -29.44 6.62
CA ALA A 159 3.33 -30.18 5.50
C ALA A 159 3.23 -29.42 4.19
N ASP A 160 2.07 -28.77 3.93
CA ASP A 160 1.89 -27.92 2.75
C ASP A 160 2.85 -26.75 2.75
N LEU A 161 3.03 -26.11 3.91
CA LEU A 161 3.99 -25.00 4.06
C LEU A 161 5.43 -25.45 3.85
N GLU A 162 5.84 -26.61 4.40
CA GLU A 162 7.18 -27.17 4.22
C GLU A 162 7.49 -27.45 2.75
N ALA A 163 6.53 -27.99 2.01
CA ALA A 163 6.67 -28.30 0.59
C ALA A 163 6.88 -27.02 -0.28
N ARG A 164 6.39 -25.87 0.17
CA ARG A 164 6.42 -24.61 -0.59
C ARG A 164 7.39 -23.55 -0.05
N ALA A 165 7.89 -23.71 1.17
CA ALA A 165 8.67 -22.68 1.87
C ALA A 165 9.86 -22.13 1.07
N ALA A 166 10.56 -23.00 0.30
CA ALA A 166 11.69 -22.60 -0.52
C ALA A 166 11.31 -21.71 -1.73
N ALA A 167 10.06 -21.79 -2.20
CA ALA A 167 9.57 -21.08 -3.38
C ALA A 167 8.75 -19.82 -3.07
N LEU A 168 8.57 -19.49 -1.78
CA LEU A 168 7.82 -18.30 -1.37
C LEU A 168 8.46 -17.01 -1.89
N ASP A 169 7.63 -16.10 -2.37
CA ASP A 169 8.06 -14.76 -2.78
C ASP A 169 8.04 -13.81 -1.57
N PHE A 170 9.19 -13.24 -1.25
CA PHE A 170 9.36 -12.32 -0.13
C PHE A 170 9.08 -10.85 -0.51
N GLY A 171 8.72 -10.59 -1.76
CA GLY A 171 8.45 -9.25 -2.24
C GLY A 171 9.69 -8.35 -2.32
N PRO A 172 9.50 -7.06 -2.61
CA PRO A 172 10.60 -6.15 -2.93
C PRO A 172 11.49 -5.76 -1.74
N ASP A 173 11.04 -5.98 -0.50
CA ASP A 173 11.83 -5.67 0.72
C ASP A 173 12.33 -6.92 1.44
N GLY A 174 12.16 -8.10 0.85
CA GLY A 174 12.63 -9.35 1.42
C GLY A 174 11.90 -9.75 2.72
N THR A 175 10.68 -9.28 2.95
CA THR A 175 9.94 -9.49 4.19
C THR A 175 8.56 -10.10 3.91
N VAL A 176 8.18 -11.11 4.71
CA VAL A 176 6.84 -11.69 4.67
C VAL A 176 6.20 -11.72 6.05
N LEU A 177 4.89 -11.78 6.06
CA LEU A 177 4.07 -12.03 7.22
C LEU A 177 3.55 -13.47 7.16
N VAL A 178 3.79 -14.23 8.22
CA VAL A 178 3.14 -15.53 8.48
C VAL A 178 1.99 -15.22 9.43
N GLN A 179 0.75 -15.43 8.99
CA GLN A 179 -0.43 -14.93 9.69
C GLN A 179 -1.51 -16.01 9.76
N GLU A 180 -2.19 -16.12 10.91
CA GLU A 180 -3.38 -16.96 11.04
C GLU A 180 -4.45 -16.52 10.04
N PHE A 181 -5.05 -17.47 9.34
CA PHE A 181 -6.19 -17.19 8.48
C PHE A 181 -7.45 -17.05 9.34
N VAL A 182 -8.14 -15.94 9.14
CA VAL A 182 -9.46 -15.72 9.74
C VAL A 182 -10.48 -15.81 8.62
N ASP A 183 -11.37 -16.77 8.75
CA ASP A 183 -12.47 -16.88 7.82
C ASP A 183 -13.47 -15.74 8.04
N SER A 184 -13.91 -15.17 6.96
CA SER A 184 -14.93 -14.13 7.00
C SER A 184 -16.30 -14.75 6.84
N GLU A 185 -17.22 -14.42 7.72
CA GLU A 185 -18.60 -14.93 7.67
C GLU A 185 -19.23 -14.68 6.29
N GLY A 186 -19.58 -15.77 5.61
CA GLY A 186 -20.13 -15.74 4.26
C GLY A 186 -19.16 -15.22 3.18
N GLY A 187 -17.85 -15.36 3.37
CA GLY A 187 -16.84 -14.93 2.39
C GLY A 187 -16.79 -13.43 2.14
N ALA A 188 -17.40 -12.60 3.00
CA ALA A 188 -17.50 -11.17 2.80
C ALA A 188 -16.53 -10.39 3.68
N ILE A 189 -16.02 -9.29 3.15
CA ILE A 189 -15.29 -8.27 3.91
C ILE A 189 -16.07 -6.96 3.90
N VAL A 190 -15.84 -6.13 4.91
CA VAL A 190 -16.36 -4.75 4.96
C VAL A 190 -15.21 -3.80 4.68
N ARG A 191 -15.39 -2.96 3.67
CA ARG A 191 -14.50 -1.86 3.34
C ARG A 191 -15.12 -0.57 3.84
N VAL A 192 -14.41 0.13 4.70
CA VAL A 192 -14.83 1.43 5.24
C VAL A 192 -14.01 2.52 4.54
N GLU A 193 -14.71 3.53 4.03
CA GLU A 193 -14.09 4.71 3.41
C GLU A 193 -14.16 5.90 4.38
N VAL A 194 -13.02 6.53 4.57
CA VAL A 194 -12.83 7.70 5.44
C VAL A 194 -12.13 8.79 4.64
N LEU A 195 -12.59 10.02 4.75
CA LEU A 195 -11.96 11.19 4.15
C LEU A 195 -11.97 12.33 5.17
N ASP A 196 -10.83 12.97 5.37
CA ASP A 196 -10.68 14.11 6.28
C ASP A 196 -11.26 13.80 7.68
N ASP A 197 -10.82 12.65 8.25
CA ASP A 197 -11.25 12.11 9.55
C ASP A 197 -12.77 11.84 9.67
N ARG A 198 -13.49 11.84 8.55
CA ARG A 198 -14.94 11.60 8.52
C ARG A 198 -15.25 10.28 7.82
N TYR A 199 -16.09 9.48 8.47
CA TYR A 199 -16.69 8.33 7.83
C TYR A 199 -17.56 8.78 6.64
N LEU A 200 -17.33 8.18 5.46
CA LEU A 200 -18.15 8.43 4.28
C LEU A 200 -19.19 7.32 4.09
N TYR A 201 -18.74 6.10 3.95
CA TYR A 201 -19.60 4.93 3.76
C TYR A 201 -18.81 3.64 4.05
N ALA A 202 -19.55 2.54 4.13
CA ALA A 202 -18.98 1.20 4.10
C ALA A 202 -19.65 0.36 3.03
N ILE A 203 -18.86 -0.49 2.37
CA ILE A 203 -19.37 -1.46 1.40
C ILE A 203 -19.02 -2.88 1.85
N ARG A 204 -19.96 -3.79 1.63
CA ARG A 204 -19.73 -5.22 1.83
C ARG A 204 -19.29 -5.81 0.48
N ILE A 205 -18.11 -6.41 0.45
CA ILE A 205 -17.54 -7.06 -0.74
C ILE A 205 -17.62 -8.56 -0.50
N VAL A 206 -18.40 -9.27 -1.32
CA VAL A 206 -18.48 -10.73 -1.29
C VAL A 206 -17.43 -11.29 -2.25
N ARG A 207 -16.55 -12.15 -1.74
CA ARG A 207 -15.47 -12.77 -2.51
C ARG A 207 -15.84 -14.18 -2.94
N PRO A 208 -15.43 -14.64 -4.12
CA PRO A 208 -15.32 -16.07 -4.39
C PRO A 208 -14.32 -16.72 -3.42
N GLU A 209 -14.60 -17.92 -2.92
CA GLU A 209 -13.79 -18.59 -1.87
C GLU A 209 -12.30 -18.75 -2.20
N SER A 210 -11.96 -18.78 -3.48
CA SER A 210 -10.58 -19.01 -3.96
C SER A 210 -9.77 -17.74 -4.24
N ASN A 211 -10.34 -16.54 -4.06
CA ASN A 211 -9.66 -15.30 -4.47
C ASN A 211 -9.40 -14.35 -3.30
N PHE A 212 -8.13 -14.01 -3.06
CA PHE A 212 -7.71 -12.99 -2.09
C PHE A 212 -7.70 -11.57 -2.67
N ASN A 213 -7.95 -11.41 -3.97
CA ASN A 213 -8.02 -10.10 -4.59
C ASN A 213 -9.28 -9.36 -4.11
N LEU A 214 -9.07 -8.24 -3.45
CA LEU A 214 -10.11 -7.35 -2.93
C LEU A 214 -10.38 -6.17 -3.87
N CYS A 215 -9.60 -6.05 -4.93
CA CYS A 215 -9.74 -5.00 -5.93
C CYS A 215 -10.62 -5.53 -7.08
N PRO A 216 -11.70 -4.83 -7.45
CA PRO A 216 -12.53 -5.21 -8.59
C PRO A 216 -11.86 -4.97 -9.95
N ALA A 217 -10.71 -4.27 -9.98
CA ALA A 217 -9.95 -4.04 -11.19
C ALA A 217 -9.01 -5.20 -11.48
N ASP A 218 -8.93 -5.62 -12.74
CA ASP A 218 -8.04 -6.68 -13.19
C ASP A 218 -6.55 -6.28 -13.12
N ILE A 219 -6.29 -4.97 -13.05
CA ILE A 219 -4.96 -4.37 -12.95
C ILE A 219 -4.90 -3.55 -11.66
N CYS A 220 -4.17 -4.03 -10.70
CA CYS A 220 -3.85 -3.30 -9.46
C CYS A 220 -2.35 -3.06 -9.34
#